data_e564a1fa7ad0eb409172e6b090216a6a
#
_entry.id   e564a1fa7ad0eb409172e6b090216a6a
#
_cell.length_a   1.000
_cell.length_b   1.000
_cell.length_c   1.000
_cell.angle_alpha   90.00
_cell.angle_beta   90.00
_cell.angle_gamma   90.00
#
_symmetry.space_group_name_H-M   'P 1'
#
loop_
_entity.id
_entity.type
_entity.pdbx_description
1 polymer ?
#
loop_
_entity_poly.entity_id
_entity_poly.type
_entity_poly.pdbx_seq_one_letter_code
_entity_poly.pdbx_strand_id
1 'polypeptide(L)'
;GVVTAPVGSTWRDTNATTGAIKWIKASGTGNTGWVVDFGDTGLRDVSALIPAAHLALNPNAAMTVRRVGSQITIFYTTGSSPTATGLQALTDGTTLPLGFRFTKTASGRTPTGVTLDSAGGGVSSVSLYMSSASQLSSGLHISGFRVQGSITYVTDDAWPFTLPGTAA
;
A
#
# COMPACT_ATOMS: atom_id res chain seq x y z
N GLY A 1 -5.26 -25.13 -12.01
CA GLY A 1 -5.95 -26.40 -11.90
C GLY A 1 -7.41 -26.23 -11.45
N VAL A 2 -8.22 -27.22 -11.78
CA VAL A 2 -9.62 -27.22 -11.34
C VAL A 2 -9.70 -28.00 -10.03
N VAL A 3 -10.02 -27.31 -8.94
CA VAL A 3 -10.19 -27.92 -7.62
C VAL A 3 -11.66 -27.86 -7.25
N THR A 4 -12.32 -28.99 -7.30
CA THR A 4 -13.71 -29.15 -6.83
C THR A 4 -13.69 -29.65 -5.39
N ALA A 5 -14.32 -28.92 -4.50
CA ALA A 5 -14.34 -29.26 -3.09
C ALA A 5 -15.60 -28.67 -2.41
N PRO A 6 -16.09 -29.26 -1.31
CA PRO A 6 -17.19 -28.69 -0.52
C PRO A 6 -16.75 -27.39 0.17
N VAL A 7 -17.74 -26.56 0.53
CA VAL A 7 -17.53 -25.35 1.34
C VAL A 7 -16.81 -25.71 2.64
N GLY A 8 -15.86 -24.88 3.05
CA GLY A 8 -15.00 -25.11 4.22
C GLY A 8 -13.69 -25.83 3.89
N SER A 9 -13.55 -26.41 2.68
CA SER A 9 -12.27 -26.99 2.27
C SER A 9 -11.18 -25.92 2.17
N THR A 10 -9.95 -26.31 2.48
CA THR A 10 -8.77 -25.44 2.33
C THR A 10 -7.81 -25.98 1.29
N TRP A 11 -7.11 -25.09 0.60
CA TRP A 11 -6.07 -25.42 -0.36
C TRP A 11 -4.85 -24.51 -0.15
N ARG A 12 -3.66 -25.09 -0.32
CA ARG A 12 -2.40 -24.33 -0.29
C ARG A 12 -1.82 -24.26 -1.69
N ASP A 13 -1.47 -23.04 -2.10
CA ASP A 13 -0.76 -22.81 -3.34
C ASP A 13 0.75 -22.82 -3.06
N THR A 14 1.44 -23.84 -3.56
CA THR A 14 2.89 -23.98 -3.38
C THR A 14 3.69 -23.07 -4.32
N ASN A 15 3.06 -22.56 -5.37
CA ASN A 15 3.71 -21.61 -6.29
C ASN A 15 3.50 -20.16 -5.85
N ALA A 16 2.34 -19.86 -5.26
CA ALA A 16 1.98 -18.57 -4.67
C ALA A 16 2.45 -17.33 -5.47
N THR A 17 2.37 -17.37 -6.81
CA THR A 17 2.92 -16.33 -7.71
C THR A 17 2.34 -14.93 -7.45
N THR A 18 1.14 -14.87 -6.87
CA THR A 18 0.50 -13.62 -6.44
C THR A 18 0.60 -13.39 -4.93
N GLY A 19 1.43 -14.19 -4.24
CA GLY A 19 1.53 -14.18 -2.79
C GLY A 19 0.34 -14.82 -2.06
N ALA A 20 -0.68 -15.31 -2.77
CA ALA A 20 -1.82 -16.02 -2.17
C ALA A 20 -1.39 -17.45 -1.78
N ILE A 21 -1.25 -17.71 -0.49
CA ILE A 21 -0.65 -18.97 0.00
C ILE A 21 -1.73 -19.98 0.38
N LYS A 22 -2.78 -19.53 1.05
CA LYS A 22 -3.87 -20.41 1.53
C LYS A 22 -5.21 -19.89 1.06
N TRP A 23 -6.03 -20.81 0.58
CA TRP A 23 -7.37 -20.55 0.08
C TRP A 23 -8.40 -21.32 0.89
N ILE A 24 -9.57 -20.75 1.04
CA ILE A 24 -10.75 -21.42 1.62
C ILE A 24 -11.88 -21.41 0.62
N LYS A 25 -12.59 -22.50 0.54
CA LYS A 25 -13.82 -22.63 -0.23
C LYS A 25 -14.95 -21.94 0.50
N ALA A 26 -15.29 -20.73 0.10
CA ALA A 26 -16.31 -19.91 0.77
C ALA A 26 -17.73 -20.16 0.25
N SER A 27 -17.89 -20.61 -1.02
CA SER A 27 -19.19 -20.82 -1.63
C SER A 27 -19.15 -21.80 -2.81
N GLY A 28 -20.31 -22.29 -3.22
CA GLY A 28 -20.48 -23.18 -4.38
C GLY A 28 -19.91 -24.58 -4.16
N THR A 29 -20.18 -25.48 -5.11
CA THR A 29 -19.76 -26.89 -5.08
C THR A 29 -18.70 -27.23 -6.13
N GLY A 30 -18.55 -26.37 -7.15
CA GLY A 30 -17.58 -26.54 -8.21
C GLY A 30 -16.18 -26.00 -7.88
N ASN A 31 -15.47 -25.58 -8.90
CA ASN A 31 -14.13 -25.00 -8.83
C ASN A 31 -14.14 -23.47 -8.56
N THR A 32 -15.30 -22.84 -8.45
CA THR A 32 -15.47 -21.41 -8.12
C THR A 32 -15.74 -21.19 -6.64
N GLY A 33 -15.73 -19.93 -6.18
CA GLY A 33 -16.03 -19.58 -4.79
C GLY A 33 -14.86 -19.80 -3.83
N TRP A 34 -13.65 -19.91 -4.32
CA TRP A 34 -12.44 -19.88 -3.52
C TRP A 34 -12.04 -18.43 -3.22
N VAL A 35 -11.71 -18.16 -1.97
CA VAL A 35 -11.18 -16.87 -1.53
C VAL A 35 -9.84 -17.08 -0.84
N VAL A 36 -8.98 -16.08 -0.87
CA VAL A 36 -7.69 -16.14 -0.17
C VAL A 36 -7.95 -16.00 1.32
N ASP A 37 -7.55 -17.00 2.08
CA ASP A 37 -7.60 -17.02 3.54
C ASP A 37 -6.33 -16.38 4.14
N PHE A 38 -5.18 -16.67 3.52
CA PHE A 38 -3.91 -16.07 3.92
C PHE A 38 -2.99 -15.90 2.71
N GLY A 39 -2.31 -14.76 2.68
CA GLY A 39 -1.31 -14.45 1.67
C GLY A 39 -0.33 -13.40 2.16
N ASP A 40 0.79 -13.32 1.47
CA ASP A 40 1.83 -12.31 1.63
C ASP A 40 2.38 -11.95 0.25
N THR A 41 2.21 -10.70 -0.16
CA THR A 41 2.67 -10.22 -1.48
C THR A 41 4.18 -10.06 -1.56
N GLY A 42 4.88 -10.17 -0.42
CA GLY A 42 6.23 -9.64 -0.31
C GLY A 42 6.24 -8.11 -0.42
N LEU A 43 7.40 -7.53 -0.32
CA LEU A 43 7.59 -6.10 -0.52
C LEU A 43 7.60 -5.80 -2.03
N ARG A 44 6.81 -4.81 -2.45
CA ARG A 44 6.64 -4.42 -3.85
C ARG A 44 7.03 -2.97 -4.04
N ASP A 45 7.90 -2.67 -4.99
CA ASP A 45 8.22 -1.31 -5.40
C ASP A 45 7.09 -0.76 -6.28
N VAL A 46 6.46 0.30 -5.81
CA VAL A 46 5.38 1.01 -6.49
C VAL A 46 5.73 2.50 -6.68
N SER A 47 7.01 2.81 -6.71
CA SER A 47 7.50 4.19 -6.89
C SER A 47 6.98 4.84 -8.17
N ALA A 48 6.63 4.05 -9.19
CA ALA A 48 5.99 4.53 -10.41
C ALA A 48 4.62 5.23 -10.18
N LEU A 49 3.99 5.05 -9.01
CA LEU A 49 2.77 5.78 -8.62
C LEU A 49 3.06 7.18 -8.10
N ILE A 50 4.33 7.52 -7.84
CA ILE A 50 4.72 8.85 -7.38
C ILE A 50 4.62 9.83 -8.56
N PRO A 51 3.96 10.99 -8.39
CA PRO A 51 3.79 11.97 -9.46
C PRO A 51 5.13 12.45 -10.04
N ALA A 52 5.19 12.62 -11.35
CA ALA A 52 6.37 13.14 -12.02
C ALA A 52 6.78 14.53 -11.48
N ALA A 53 5.80 15.38 -11.16
CA ALA A 53 6.05 16.69 -10.55
C ALA A 53 6.70 16.55 -9.16
N HIS A 54 6.34 15.51 -8.40
CA HIS A 54 6.94 15.22 -7.11
C HIS A 54 8.36 14.66 -7.27
N LEU A 55 8.57 13.75 -8.24
CA LEU A 55 9.89 13.22 -8.57
C LEU A 55 10.85 14.29 -9.10
N ALA A 56 10.36 15.31 -9.79
CA ALA A 56 11.18 16.44 -10.23
C ALA A 56 11.78 17.23 -9.04
N LEU A 57 11.06 17.31 -7.93
CA LEU A 57 11.51 17.94 -6.70
C LEU A 57 12.29 16.97 -5.78
N ASN A 58 12.02 15.68 -5.90
CA ASN A 58 12.55 14.62 -5.06
C ASN A 58 12.93 13.40 -5.90
N PRO A 59 14.01 13.46 -6.66
CA PRO A 59 14.36 12.42 -7.65
C PRO A 59 14.65 11.06 -7.02
N ASN A 60 14.93 11.02 -5.73
CA ASN A 60 15.17 9.78 -4.96
C ASN A 60 13.95 9.33 -4.14
N ALA A 61 12.77 9.92 -4.39
CA ALA A 61 11.57 9.47 -3.71
C ALA A 61 11.25 8.02 -4.12
N ALA A 62 10.89 7.21 -3.12
CA ALA A 62 10.56 5.82 -3.31
C ALA A 62 9.35 5.41 -2.46
N MET A 63 8.57 4.48 -2.99
CA MET A 63 7.41 3.94 -2.29
C MET A 63 7.34 2.43 -2.49
N THR A 64 7.22 1.71 -1.38
CA THR A 64 7.01 0.27 -1.41
C THR A 64 5.75 -0.09 -0.64
N VAL A 65 5.13 -1.19 -1.03
CA VAL A 65 3.91 -1.69 -0.39
C VAL A 65 4.02 -3.18 -0.12
N ARG A 66 3.43 -3.64 0.98
CA ARG A 66 3.25 -5.06 1.30
C ARG A 66 1.84 -5.29 1.80
N ARG A 67 1.25 -6.40 1.38
CA ARG A 67 -0.01 -6.91 1.91
C ARG A 67 0.22 -8.25 2.59
N VAL A 68 -0.23 -8.37 3.83
CA VAL A 68 -0.26 -9.64 4.58
C VAL A 68 -1.69 -9.85 5.08
N GLY A 69 -2.36 -10.85 4.54
CA GLY A 69 -3.79 -11.01 4.79
C GLY A 69 -4.60 -9.80 4.36
N SER A 70 -5.33 -9.18 5.28
CA SER A 70 -6.05 -7.92 5.06
C SER A 70 -5.23 -6.66 5.39
N GLN A 71 -4.05 -6.80 5.97
CA GLN A 71 -3.22 -5.67 6.37
C GLN A 71 -2.33 -5.20 5.24
N ILE A 72 -2.34 -3.90 4.99
CA ILE A 72 -1.47 -3.21 4.03
C ILE A 72 -0.50 -2.34 4.82
N THR A 73 0.77 -2.40 4.46
CA THR A 73 1.79 -1.46 4.94
C THR A 73 2.45 -0.79 3.74
N ILE A 74 2.46 0.53 3.72
CA ILE A 74 3.17 1.34 2.74
C ILE A 74 4.35 2.00 3.43
N PHE A 75 5.52 1.91 2.82
CA PHE A 75 6.70 2.67 3.20
C PHE A 75 6.96 3.73 2.15
N TYR A 76 7.29 4.93 2.57
CA TYR A 76 7.55 6.05 1.71
C TYR A 76 8.77 6.85 2.18
N THR A 77 9.54 7.35 1.23
CA THR A 77 10.64 8.29 1.50
C THR A 77 10.76 9.29 0.35
N THR A 78 11.07 10.54 0.66
CA THR A 78 11.45 11.52 -0.38
C THR A 78 12.90 11.35 -0.83
N GLY A 79 13.74 10.63 -0.10
CA GLY A 79 15.17 10.49 -0.41
C GLY A 79 15.99 11.76 -0.20
N SER A 80 15.42 12.91 -0.41
CA SER A 80 16.03 14.25 -0.22
C SER A 80 15.00 15.23 0.35
N SER A 81 15.46 16.37 0.79
CA SER A 81 14.59 17.42 1.32
C SER A 81 13.80 18.08 0.19
N PRO A 82 12.46 18.09 0.23
CA PRO A 82 11.65 18.77 -0.76
C PRO A 82 11.85 20.29 -0.69
N THR A 83 11.80 20.94 -1.84
CA THR A 83 11.76 22.40 -1.94
C THR A 83 10.33 22.96 -1.78
N ALA A 84 9.33 22.11 -1.95
CA ALA A 84 7.91 22.50 -1.81
C ALA A 84 7.47 22.50 -0.36
N THR A 85 6.66 23.49 0.01
CA THR A 85 5.97 23.56 1.30
C THR A 85 4.49 23.29 1.11
N GLY A 86 3.85 22.70 2.12
CA GLY A 86 2.41 22.47 2.12
C GLY A 86 2.01 21.01 1.98
N LEU A 87 0.72 20.80 1.83
CA LEU A 87 0.12 19.48 1.69
C LEU A 87 0.52 18.86 0.34
N GLN A 88 1.05 17.65 0.37
CA GLN A 88 1.51 16.97 -0.84
C GLN A 88 0.74 15.67 -1.06
N ALA A 89 0.16 15.52 -2.24
CA ALA A 89 -0.30 14.22 -2.72
C ALA A 89 0.93 13.41 -3.15
N LEU A 90 1.12 12.25 -2.54
CA LEU A 90 2.25 11.37 -2.83
C LEU A 90 1.93 10.39 -3.96
N THR A 91 0.64 10.26 -4.31
CA THR A 91 0.20 9.53 -5.49
C THR A 91 -0.63 10.47 -6.37
N ASP A 92 -0.30 10.57 -7.64
CA ASP A 92 -0.88 11.51 -8.61
C ASP A 92 -2.30 11.13 -9.00
N GLY A 93 -3.30 11.54 -8.23
CA GLY A 93 -4.69 11.23 -8.54
C GLY A 93 -4.95 9.74 -8.76
N THR A 94 -3.89 8.95 -8.76
CA THR A 94 -3.90 7.52 -9.02
C THR A 94 -4.26 6.82 -7.74
N THR A 95 -5.37 6.15 -7.75
CA THR A 95 -5.78 5.26 -6.68
C THR A 95 -4.77 4.12 -6.56
N LEU A 96 -4.46 3.70 -5.34
CA LEU A 96 -3.69 2.47 -5.14
C LEU A 96 -4.31 1.31 -5.95
N PRO A 97 -3.50 0.37 -6.44
CA PRO A 97 -3.97 -0.78 -7.18
C PRO A 97 -5.03 -1.58 -6.43
N LEU A 98 -5.93 -2.22 -7.18
CA LEU A 98 -6.93 -3.11 -6.60
C LEU A 98 -6.24 -4.17 -5.74
N GLY A 99 -6.80 -4.43 -4.58
CA GLY A 99 -6.19 -5.30 -3.58
C GLY A 99 -5.34 -4.57 -2.53
N PHE A 100 -5.07 -3.28 -2.73
CA PHE A 100 -4.27 -2.45 -1.82
C PHE A 100 -5.00 -1.17 -1.39
N ARG A 101 -6.26 -1.04 -1.75
CA ARG A 101 -7.03 0.16 -1.45
C ARG A 101 -7.43 0.20 0.01
N PHE A 102 -7.51 1.39 0.52
CA PHE A 102 -8.03 1.63 1.85
C PHE A 102 -9.56 1.46 1.85
N THR A 103 -10.04 0.66 2.78
CA THR A 103 -11.48 0.57 3.03
C THR A 103 -11.95 1.81 3.78
N LYS A 104 -12.81 2.58 3.13
CA LYS A 104 -13.33 3.82 3.65
C LYS A 104 -14.12 3.61 4.93
N THR A 105 -13.61 4.07 6.06
CA THR A 105 -14.44 4.21 7.26
C THR A 105 -15.36 5.42 7.15
N ALA A 106 -16.53 5.37 7.74
CA ALA A 106 -17.56 6.43 7.67
C ALA A 106 -17.07 7.82 8.10
N SER A 107 -15.96 7.92 8.80
CA SER A 107 -15.36 9.17 9.28
C SER A 107 -14.31 9.78 8.35
N GLY A 108 -13.97 9.13 7.25
CA GLY A 108 -13.08 9.69 6.21
C GLY A 108 -11.64 9.96 6.62
N ARG A 109 -11.21 9.54 7.82
CA ARG A 109 -9.84 9.73 8.29
C ARG A 109 -9.15 8.40 8.54
N THR A 110 -7.93 8.34 8.14
CA THR A 110 -7.04 7.19 8.13
C THR A 110 -6.02 7.22 9.22
N PRO A 111 -5.48 6.04 9.57
CA PRO A 111 -4.37 5.96 10.50
C PRO A 111 -3.18 6.78 9.98
N THR A 112 -2.55 7.46 10.88
CA THR A 112 -1.35 8.26 10.64
C THR A 112 -0.12 7.45 10.95
N GLY A 113 0.72 7.26 9.96
CA GLY A 113 2.13 6.94 10.18
C GLY A 113 2.89 8.26 10.26
N VAL A 114 3.84 8.35 11.16
CA VAL A 114 4.63 9.58 11.32
C VAL A 114 6.08 9.26 11.10
N THR A 115 6.72 10.10 10.36
CA THR A 115 8.15 10.26 10.49
C THR A 115 8.70 11.51 9.90
N LEU A 116 9.86 11.81 10.39
CA LEU A 116 10.65 12.91 9.95
C LEU A 116 12.08 12.67 10.15
N ASP A 117 12.80 13.21 9.24
CA ASP A 117 14.20 13.43 9.40
C ASP A 117 14.55 14.80 8.81
N SER A 118 15.42 15.53 9.48
CA SER A 118 15.92 16.78 8.98
C SER A 118 17.39 16.65 8.64
N ALA A 119 17.79 17.23 7.53
CA ALA A 119 19.18 17.35 7.13
C ALA A 119 20.00 18.23 8.13
N GLY A 120 19.38 18.85 9.10
CA GLY A 120 20.00 19.75 10.07
C GLY A 120 19.76 19.41 11.54
N GLY A 121 19.30 18.20 11.88
CA GLY A 121 19.11 17.76 13.27
C GLY A 121 17.84 18.27 13.96
N GLY A 122 16.96 18.98 13.27
CA GLY A 122 15.63 19.32 13.78
C GLY A 122 14.64 18.20 13.49
N VAL A 123 13.78 17.88 14.46
CA VAL A 123 12.69 16.91 14.29
C VAL A 123 11.38 17.70 14.19
N SER A 124 10.67 17.51 13.10
CA SER A 124 9.31 18.05 12.93
C SER A 124 8.35 16.92 12.61
N SER A 125 7.09 16.91 13.01
CA SER A 125 6.15 15.83 12.74
C SER A 125 5.31 16.08 11.48
N VAL A 126 5.34 15.17 10.53
CA VAL A 126 4.48 15.16 9.33
C VAL A 126 3.56 13.95 9.42
N SER A 127 2.32 14.11 9.12
CA SER A 127 1.38 13.00 9.08
C SER A 127 1.31 12.42 7.67
N LEU A 128 1.51 11.12 7.54
CA LEU A 128 1.07 10.38 6.36
C LEU A 128 -0.39 9.97 6.55
N TYR A 129 -1.22 10.16 5.57
CA TYR A 129 -2.61 9.75 5.63
C TYR A 129 -3.13 9.30 4.27
N MET A 130 -4.16 8.47 4.30
CA MET A 130 -4.89 8.09 3.09
C MET A 130 -6.06 9.04 2.90
N SER A 131 -6.23 9.56 1.71
CA SER A 131 -7.42 10.31 1.34
C SER A 131 -8.60 9.36 1.10
N SER A 132 -9.81 9.93 1.05
CA SER A 132 -11.03 9.19 0.75
C SER A 132 -11.02 8.47 -0.62
N ALA A 133 -10.07 8.81 -1.49
CA ALA A 133 -9.88 8.20 -2.80
C ALA A 133 -8.79 7.12 -2.81
N SER A 134 -8.36 6.63 -1.66
CA SER A 134 -7.23 5.70 -1.53
C SER A 134 -5.91 6.24 -2.12
N GLN A 135 -5.72 7.54 -2.00
CA GLN A 135 -4.49 8.23 -2.36
C GLN A 135 -3.65 8.44 -1.11
N LEU A 136 -2.36 8.16 -1.19
CA LEU A 136 -1.43 8.50 -0.12
C LEU A 136 -1.12 10.00 -0.21
N SER A 137 -1.23 10.67 0.92
CA SER A 137 -0.90 12.09 1.07
C SER A 137 -0.04 12.29 2.30
N SER A 138 0.80 13.30 2.27
CA SER A 138 1.52 13.75 3.44
C SER A 138 0.95 15.07 3.93
N GLY A 139 0.99 15.29 5.23
CA GLY A 139 0.73 16.57 5.85
C GLY A 139 1.76 17.63 5.42
N LEU A 140 1.79 18.71 6.14
CA LEU A 140 2.60 19.89 5.83
C LEU A 140 4.08 19.54 5.60
N HIS A 141 4.55 19.63 4.36
CA HIS A 141 5.98 19.58 4.07
C HIS A 141 6.64 20.90 4.49
N ILE A 142 7.77 20.80 5.15
CA ILE A 142 8.63 21.94 5.46
C ILE A 142 9.87 21.82 4.56
N SER A 143 10.19 22.90 3.86
CA SER A 143 11.40 22.95 3.02
C SER A 143 12.63 22.60 3.84
N GLY A 144 13.51 21.78 3.29
CA GLY A 144 14.71 21.31 3.96
C GLY A 144 14.57 20.03 4.77
N PHE A 145 13.37 19.42 4.85
CA PHE A 145 13.15 18.19 5.61
C PHE A 145 12.84 17.01 4.70
N ARG A 146 13.51 15.89 4.93
CA ARG A 146 13.18 14.62 4.31
C ARG A 146 11.92 14.06 4.98
N VAL A 147 10.98 13.60 4.19
CA VAL A 147 9.84 12.83 4.67
C VAL A 147 10.12 11.35 4.43
N GLN A 148 10.03 10.55 5.47
CA GLN A 148 10.05 9.10 5.36
C GLN A 148 9.15 8.50 6.44
N GLY A 149 8.52 7.38 6.15
CA GLY A 149 7.65 6.74 7.11
C GLY A 149 6.87 5.59 6.55
N SER A 150 6.02 5.06 7.39
CA SER A 150 5.12 4.00 7.01
C SER A 150 3.71 4.28 7.48
N ILE A 151 2.76 3.78 6.72
CA ILE A 151 1.35 3.75 7.11
C ILE A 151 0.84 2.32 6.99
N THR A 152 0.10 1.87 7.99
CA THR A 152 -0.52 0.57 8.00
C THR A 152 -2.02 0.71 8.15
N TYR A 153 -2.78 -0.02 7.34
CA TYR A 153 -4.23 -0.02 7.35
C TYR A 153 -4.79 -1.38 6.92
N VAL A 154 -6.09 -1.54 7.01
CA VAL A 154 -6.81 -2.74 6.58
C VAL A 154 -7.53 -2.47 5.27
N THR A 155 -7.59 -3.47 4.40
CA THR A 155 -8.36 -3.47 3.15
C THR A 155 -9.38 -4.58 3.13
N ASP A 156 -10.57 -4.28 2.56
CA ASP A 156 -11.61 -5.26 2.23
C ASP A 156 -11.54 -5.66 0.75
N ASP A 157 -10.60 -5.11 -0.01
CA ASP A 157 -10.38 -5.52 -1.39
C ASP A 157 -10.09 -7.01 -1.47
N ALA A 158 -10.62 -7.67 -2.48
CA ALA A 158 -10.22 -9.02 -2.81
C ALA A 158 -8.70 -9.11 -3.01
N TRP A 159 -8.15 -10.32 -2.86
CA TRP A 159 -6.73 -10.54 -3.13
C TRP A 159 -6.43 -10.24 -4.60
N PRO A 160 -5.34 -9.51 -4.92
CA PRO A 160 -5.04 -9.14 -6.29
C PRO A 160 -4.61 -10.35 -7.12
N PHE A 161 -5.10 -10.43 -8.35
CA PHE A 161 -4.64 -11.44 -9.33
C PHE A 161 -3.30 -11.08 -9.95
N THR A 162 -2.93 -9.81 -9.91
CA THR A 162 -1.64 -9.30 -10.40
C THR A 162 -1.04 -8.42 -9.32
N LEU A 163 0.20 -8.69 -8.96
CA LEU A 163 0.92 -7.89 -8.00
C LEU A 163 1.36 -6.55 -8.63
N PRO A 164 1.24 -5.43 -7.92
CA PRO A 164 1.69 -4.14 -8.42
C PRO A 164 3.21 -4.06 -8.46
N GLY A 165 3.73 -3.21 -9.33
CA GLY A 165 5.15 -2.88 -9.39
C GLY A 165 6.07 -4.08 -9.57
N THR A 166 7.29 -3.98 -9.08
CA THR A 166 8.32 -5.02 -9.10
C THR A 166 8.60 -5.53 -7.68
N ALA A 167 9.23 -6.69 -7.57
CA ALA A 167 9.74 -7.14 -6.27
C ALA A 167 10.83 -6.15 -5.80
N ALA A 168 10.74 -5.72 -4.54
CA ALA A 168 11.68 -4.78 -3.93
C ALA A 168 12.78 -5.51 -3.15
#